data_3ab295aa9173223276d53ee49190f955
#
_entry.id   3ab295aa9173223276d53ee49190f955
#
_cell.length_a   1.000
_cell.length_b   1.000
_cell.length_c   1.000
_cell.angle_alpha   90.00
_cell.angle_beta   90.00
_cell.angle_gamma   90.00
#
_symmetry.space_group_name_H-M   'P 1'
#
loop_
_entity.id
_entity.type
_entity.pdbx_description
1 polymer ?
#
loop_
_entity_poly.entity_id
_entity_poly.type
_entity_poly.pdbx_seq_one_letter_code
_entity_poly.pdbx_strand_id
1 'polypeptide(L)'
;MENGIDLNKFYQGLDDLFQQKDSGQTMAYLQRWLQEAQQRQDTSGIVAVSNELGGLCRAMGQIDRAKDLYKTVLTQLEHMGLIHSEHYATALINAGDVYVNSRELPEALQYFLKARDLLVECGLAGDYRMAALNNNISMVYRDTGEFDKAEQALDIAFRIIRGIPECRGELATTYINLGELQVRQNKLEMARESFEEACRMFEEDGGGDVHYSSACAGLGQVYYLKGQIPQAIRWYEKALTLMERDFGRTEYYKILEANLAKLKGMA
;
A
#
# COMPACT_ATOMS: atom_id res chain seq x y z
N MET A 1 20.49 -30.75 7.01
CA MET A 1 20.53 -31.23 5.62
C MET A 1 19.50 -30.43 4.85
N GLU A 2 20.00 -29.66 3.89
CA GLU A 2 19.25 -28.66 3.15
C GLU A 2 18.27 -29.30 2.16
N ASN A 3 17.05 -29.52 2.63
CA ASN A 3 15.99 -29.98 1.72
C ASN A 3 15.16 -28.81 1.17
N GLY A 4 15.50 -27.57 1.59
CA GLY A 4 14.80 -26.36 1.19
C GLY A 4 15.24 -25.80 -0.17
N ILE A 5 14.51 -24.81 -0.66
CA ILE A 5 14.92 -23.99 -1.81
C ILE A 5 16.00 -22.98 -1.37
N ASP A 6 16.81 -22.52 -2.33
CA ASP A 6 17.79 -21.46 -2.08
C ASP A 6 17.10 -20.09 -2.07
N LEU A 7 16.73 -19.60 -0.87
CA LEU A 7 16.05 -18.33 -0.70
C LEU A 7 16.90 -17.12 -1.16
N ASN A 8 18.24 -17.19 -1.01
CA ASN A 8 19.09 -16.09 -1.49
C ASN A 8 19.02 -15.97 -3.02
N LYS A 9 19.14 -17.11 -3.71
CA LYS A 9 19.00 -17.16 -5.18
C LYS A 9 17.58 -16.76 -5.62
N PHE A 10 16.57 -17.15 -4.86
CA PHE A 10 15.18 -16.76 -5.10
C PHE A 10 15.01 -15.25 -5.06
N TYR A 11 15.41 -14.58 -3.97
CA TYR A 11 15.22 -13.13 -3.83
C TYR A 11 16.10 -12.35 -4.82
N GLN A 12 17.34 -12.75 -5.05
CA GLN A 12 18.19 -12.11 -6.05
C GLN A 12 17.57 -12.15 -7.45
N GLY A 13 17.06 -13.30 -7.89
CA GLY A 13 16.40 -13.39 -9.19
C GLY A 13 15.07 -12.65 -9.26
N LEU A 14 14.37 -12.52 -8.13
CA LEU A 14 13.13 -11.73 -8.03
C LEU A 14 13.43 -10.23 -8.17
N ASP A 15 14.48 -9.73 -7.50
CA ASP A 15 14.91 -8.33 -7.59
C ASP A 15 15.28 -7.95 -9.04
N ASP A 16 16.03 -8.82 -9.73
CA ASP A 16 16.38 -8.63 -11.15
C ASP A 16 15.14 -8.49 -12.05
N LEU A 17 14.08 -9.29 -11.77
CA LEU A 17 12.83 -9.25 -12.53
C LEU A 17 11.99 -8.00 -12.21
N PHE A 18 11.97 -7.55 -10.97
CA PHE A 18 11.29 -6.31 -10.60
C PHE A 18 11.93 -5.08 -11.26
N GLN A 19 13.25 -5.06 -11.40
CA GLN A 19 13.95 -4.00 -12.15
C GLN A 19 13.54 -3.97 -13.63
N GLN A 20 13.27 -5.14 -14.24
CA GLN A 20 12.83 -5.25 -15.63
C GLN A 20 11.36 -4.84 -15.84
N LYS A 21 10.56 -4.73 -14.75
CA LYS A 21 9.12 -4.38 -14.77
C LYS A 21 8.27 -5.32 -15.63
N ASP A 22 8.69 -6.56 -15.84
CA ASP A 22 7.94 -7.58 -16.58
C ASP A 22 7.15 -8.47 -15.61
N SER A 23 5.89 -8.11 -15.37
CA SER A 23 5.01 -8.85 -14.47
C SER A 23 4.69 -10.27 -14.95
N GLY A 24 4.77 -10.53 -16.26
CA GLY A 24 4.53 -11.87 -16.83
C GLY A 24 5.68 -12.83 -16.50
N GLN A 25 6.92 -12.38 -16.70
CA GLN A 25 8.11 -13.17 -16.32
C GLN A 25 8.21 -13.34 -14.82
N THR A 26 7.90 -12.30 -14.04
CA THR A 26 7.86 -12.36 -12.57
C THR A 26 6.84 -13.39 -12.09
N MET A 27 5.65 -13.43 -12.68
CA MET A 27 4.62 -14.41 -12.37
C MET A 27 5.09 -15.85 -12.64
N ALA A 28 5.68 -16.10 -13.80
CA ALA A 28 6.20 -17.42 -14.16
C ALA A 28 7.33 -17.88 -13.24
N TYR A 29 8.22 -16.94 -12.87
CA TYR A 29 9.31 -17.19 -11.93
C TYR A 29 8.79 -17.61 -10.56
N LEU A 30 7.88 -16.84 -9.97
CA LEU A 30 7.30 -17.12 -8.67
C LEU A 30 6.53 -18.45 -8.65
N GLN A 31 5.77 -18.76 -9.72
CA GLN A 31 5.05 -20.03 -9.83
C GLN A 31 6.00 -21.23 -9.85
N ARG A 32 7.12 -21.13 -10.58
CA ARG A 32 8.13 -22.19 -10.64
C ARG A 32 8.76 -22.42 -9.26
N TRP A 33 9.14 -21.37 -8.55
CA TRP A 33 9.73 -21.48 -7.22
C TRP A 33 8.73 -22.03 -6.19
N LEU A 34 7.45 -21.65 -6.28
CA LEU A 34 6.42 -22.21 -5.42
C LEU A 34 6.25 -23.71 -5.66
N GLN A 35 6.22 -24.14 -6.92
CA GLN A 35 6.16 -25.57 -7.27
C GLN A 35 7.38 -26.34 -6.73
N GLU A 36 8.58 -25.78 -6.84
CA GLU A 36 9.79 -26.39 -6.31
C GLU A 36 9.75 -26.51 -4.78
N ALA A 37 9.34 -25.45 -4.06
CA ALA A 37 9.20 -25.48 -2.62
C ALA A 37 8.16 -26.54 -2.17
N GLN A 38 7.03 -26.64 -2.89
CA GLN A 38 6.00 -27.66 -2.62
C GLN A 38 6.53 -29.09 -2.84
N GLN A 39 7.25 -29.34 -3.93
CA GLN A 39 7.85 -30.66 -4.22
C GLN A 39 8.85 -31.07 -3.16
N ARG A 40 9.59 -30.11 -2.60
CA ARG A 40 10.57 -30.34 -1.52
C ARG A 40 9.93 -30.38 -0.13
N GLN A 41 8.64 -30.10 -0.03
CA GLN A 41 7.92 -29.92 1.25
C GLN A 41 8.61 -28.86 2.15
N ASP A 42 9.15 -27.81 1.53
CA ASP A 42 9.85 -26.72 2.20
C ASP A 42 8.84 -25.67 2.67
N THR A 43 8.43 -25.77 3.93
CA THR A 43 7.46 -24.88 4.54
C THR A 43 7.93 -23.41 4.50
N SER A 44 9.21 -23.15 4.78
CA SER A 44 9.79 -21.81 4.76
C SER A 44 9.79 -21.22 3.34
N GLY A 45 10.17 -22.05 2.36
CA GLY A 45 10.12 -21.69 0.94
C GLY A 45 8.69 -21.41 0.46
N ILE A 46 7.73 -22.25 0.86
CA ILE A 46 6.30 -22.04 0.55
C ILE A 46 5.82 -20.69 1.10
N VAL A 47 6.14 -20.36 2.37
CA VAL A 47 5.77 -19.07 2.99
C VAL A 47 6.39 -17.92 2.21
N ALA A 48 7.71 -17.94 1.97
CA ALA A 48 8.41 -16.85 1.29
C ALA A 48 7.86 -16.61 -0.11
N VAL A 49 7.76 -17.65 -0.92
CA VAL A 49 7.31 -17.51 -2.31
C VAL A 49 5.81 -17.18 -2.41
N SER A 50 4.98 -17.76 -1.53
CA SER A 50 3.53 -17.44 -1.52
C SER A 50 3.27 -16.01 -1.11
N ASN A 51 4.07 -15.42 -0.22
CA ASN A 51 3.96 -14.02 0.16
C ASN A 51 4.20 -13.10 -1.05
N GLU A 52 5.31 -13.30 -1.78
CA GLU A 52 5.65 -12.51 -2.96
C GLU A 52 4.63 -12.69 -4.09
N LEU A 53 4.22 -13.95 -4.34
CA LEU A 53 3.21 -14.26 -5.36
C LEU A 53 1.84 -13.67 -4.99
N GLY A 54 1.48 -13.67 -3.71
CA GLY A 54 0.26 -13.03 -3.19
C GLY A 54 0.24 -11.54 -3.46
N GLY A 55 1.35 -10.85 -3.19
CA GLY A 55 1.53 -9.44 -3.50
C GLY A 55 1.41 -9.13 -4.99
N LEU A 56 2.06 -9.93 -5.85
CA LEU A 56 1.95 -9.78 -7.30
C LEU A 56 0.52 -10.04 -7.80
N CYS A 57 -0.14 -11.10 -7.30
CA CYS A 57 -1.53 -11.39 -7.65
C CYS A 57 -2.46 -10.24 -7.26
N ARG A 58 -2.28 -9.65 -6.06
CA ARG A 58 -3.01 -8.46 -5.60
C ARG A 58 -2.81 -7.29 -6.55
N ALA A 59 -1.57 -6.99 -6.90
CA ALA A 59 -1.24 -5.89 -7.82
C ALA A 59 -1.83 -6.08 -9.23
N MET A 60 -1.94 -7.33 -9.69
CA MET A 60 -2.55 -7.69 -10.97
C MET A 60 -4.08 -7.86 -10.91
N GLY A 61 -4.73 -7.59 -9.78
CA GLY A 61 -6.17 -7.74 -9.61
C GLY A 61 -6.67 -9.20 -9.51
N GLN A 62 -5.78 -10.18 -9.37
CA GLN A 62 -6.12 -11.60 -9.16
C GLN A 62 -6.48 -11.85 -7.69
N ILE A 63 -7.55 -11.22 -7.22
CA ILE A 63 -7.87 -11.09 -5.80
C ILE A 63 -8.11 -12.44 -5.11
N ASP A 64 -8.92 -13.33 -5.71
CA ASP A 64 -9.21 -14.64 -5.12
C ASP A 64 -7.93 -15.47 -4.94
N ARG A 65 -7.06 -15.44 -5.94
CA ARG A 65 -5.76 -16.11 -5.86
C ARG A 65 -4.86 -15.51 -4.79
N ALA A 66 -4.85 -14.20 -4.64
CA ALA A 66 -4.10 -13.52 -3.57
C ALA A 66 -4.62 -13.95 -2.19
N LYS A 67 -5.96 -14.03 -1.99
CA LYS A 67 -6.57 -14.53 -0.75
C LYS A 67 -6.13 -15.96 -0.42
N ASP A 68 -6.16 -16.87 -1.40
CA ASP A 68 -5.73 -18.26 -1.20
C ASP A 68 -4.24 -18.37 -0.83
N LEU A 69 -3.39 -17.55 -1.47
CA LEU A 69 -1.96 -17.52 -1.17
C LEU A 69 -1.70 -17.02 0.26
N TYR A 70 -2.31 -15.93 0.69
CA TYR A 70 -2.14 -15.44 2.07
C TYR A 70 -2.76 -16.35 3.12
N LYS A 71 -3.86 -17.03 2.81
CA LYS A 71 -4.38 -18.11 3.65
C LYS A 71 -3.36 -19.25 3.80
N THR A 72 -2.68 -19.61 2.72
CA THR A 72 -1.59 -20.60 2.76
C THR A 72 -0.45 -20.10 3.64
N VAL A 73 0.02 -18.86 3.47
CA VAL A 73 1.07 -18.26 4.29
C VAL A 73 0.73 -18.33 5.77
N LEU A 74 -0.46 -17.87 6.16
CA LEU A 74 -0.91 -17.87 7.56
C LEU A 74 -0.98 -19.29 8.12
N THR A 75 -1.56 -20.25 7.38
CA THR A 75 -1.65 -21.65 7.81
C THR A 75 -0.25 -22.28 7.99
N GLN A 76 0.69 -22.01 7.09
CA GLN A 76 2.05 -22.54 7.23
C GLN A 76 2.78 -21.93 8.44
N LEU A 77 2.64 -20.63 8.67
CA LEU A 77 3.19 -19.96 9.85
C LEU A 77 2.59 -20.52 11.17
N GLU A 78 1.30 -20.85 11.18
CA GLU A 78 0.64 -21.53 12.31
C GLU A 78 1.26 -22.91 12.55
N HIS A 79 1.45 -23.73 11.52
CA HIS A 79 2.10 -25.03 11.62
C HIS A 79 3.55 -24.94 12.11
N MET A 80 4.25 -23.84 11.79
CA MET A 80 5.60 -23.55 12.29
C MET A 80 5.62 -23.06 13.75
N GLY A 81 4.47 -22.82 14.38
CA GLY A 81 4.37 -22.24 15.72
C GLY A 81 4.69 -20.75 15.79
N LEU A 82 4.61 -20.04 14.66
CA LEU A 82 4.99 -18.63 14.52
C LEU A 82 3.81 -17.65 14.66
N ILE A 83 2.71 -18.07 15.28
CA ILE A 83 1.50 -17.23 15.46
C ILE A 83 1.72 -15.96 16.30
N HIS A 84 2.77 -15.94 17.14
CA HIS A 84 3.18 -14.81 17.97
C HIS A 84 4.46 -14.15 17.44
N SER A 85 4.62 -14.09 16.12
CA SER A 85 5.81 -13.54 15.48
C SER A 85 5.50 -12.32 14.62
N GLU A 86 6.52 -11.50 14.38
CA GLU A 86 6.45 -10.40 13.42
C GLU A 86 6.14 -10.87 11.98
N HIS A 87 6.57 -12.07 11.61
CA HIS A 87 6.26 -12.65 10.30
C HIS A 87 4.76 -12.92 10.14
N TYR A 88 4.10 -13.39 11.20
CA TYR A 88 2.65 -13.60 11.19
C TYR A 88 1.92 -12.27 11.13
N ALA A 89 2.39 -11.24 11.87
CA ALA A 89 1.83 -9.89 11.79
C ALA A 89 1.93 -9.31 10.37
N THR A 90 3.08 -9.45 9.71
CA THR A 90 3.29 -9.02 8.32
C THR A 90 2.34 -9.76 7.36
N ALA A 91 2.18 -11.06 7.52
CA ALA A 91 1.25 -11.84 6.70
C ALA A 91 -0.21 -11.40 6.88
N LEU A 92 -0.61 -11.06 8.12
CA LEU A 92 -1.93 -10.49 8.40
C LEU A 92 -2.13 -9.12 7.73
N ILE A 93 -1.12 -8.23 7.74
CA ILE A 93 -1.18 -6.93 7.05
C ILE A 93 -1.39 -7.15 5.55
N ASN A 94 -0.57 -7.99 4.93
CA ASN A 94 -0.65 -8.27 3.50
C ASN A 94 -2.00 -8.91 3.11
N ALA A 95 -2.53 -9.81 3.96
CA ALA A 95 -3.87 -10.35 3.77
C ALA A 95 -4.93 -9.25 3.85
N GLY A 96 -4.87 -8.37 4.86
CA GLY A 96 -5.76 -7.23 5.01
C GLY A 96 -5.78 -6.33 3.77
N ASP A 97 -4.63 -6.05 3.17
CA ASP A 97 -4.52 -5.27 1.94
C ASP A 97 -5.27 -5.91 0.76
N VAL A 98 -5.31 -7.24 0.67
CA VAL A 98 -6.11 -7.94 -0.35
C VAL A 98 -7.60 -7.67 -0.15
N TYR A 99 -8.08 -7.70 1.11
CA TYR A 99 -9.47 -7.41 1.44
C TYR A 99 -9.85 -5.93 1.22
N VAL A 100 -8.91 -5.00 1.41
CA VAL A 100 -9.10 -3.58 0.99
C VAL A 100 -9.32 -3.49 -0.52
N ASN A 101 -8.50 -4.18 -1.31
CA ASN A 101 -8.61 -4.17 -2.78
C ASN A 101 -9.93 -4.78 -3.27
N SER A 102 -10.48 -5.77 -2.57
CA SER A 102 -11.80 -6.36 -2.87
C SER A 102 -12.99 -5.60 -2.26
N ARG A 103 -12.73 -4.46 -1.58
CA ARG A 103 -13.75 -3.68 -0.89
C ARG A 103 -14.47 -4.40 0.25
N GLU A 104 -13.89 -5.44 0.77
CA GLU A 104 -14.34 -6.18 1.96
C GLU A 104 -13.71 -5.52 3.21
N LEU A 105 -14.13 -4.29 3.49
CA LEU A 105 -13.52 -3.44 4.51
C LEU A 105 -13.64 -3.97 5.95
N PRO A 106 -14.74 -4.61 6.37
CA PRO A 106 -14.84 -5.21 7.70
C PRO A 106 -13.81 -6.33 7.92
N GLU A 107 -13.61 -7.18 6.91
CA GLU A 107 -12.63 -8.28 6.95
C GLU A 107 -11.20 -7.71 6.97
N ALA A 108 -10.91 -6.73 6.13
CA ALA A 108 -9.62 -6.03 6.14
C ALA A 108 -9.28 -5.49 7.53
N LEU A 109 -10.25 -4.82 8.17
CA LEU A 109 -10.07 -4.26 9.51
C LEU A 109 -9.78 -5.34 10.56
N GLN A 110 -10.41 -6.51 10.50
CA GLN A 110 -10.12 -7.62 11.40
C GLN A 110 -8.67 -8.09 11.29
N TYR A 111 -8.16 -8.24 10.07
CA TYR A 111 -6.76 -8.59 9.82
C TYR A 111 -5.81 -7.53 10.37
N PHE A 112 -6.07 -6.27 10.10
CA PHE A 112 -5.23 -5.16 10.54
C PHE A 112 -5.22 -5.01 12.08
N LEU A 113 -6.36 -5.12 12.74
CA LEU A 113 -6.42 -5.03 14.20
C LEU A 113 -5.68 -6.20 14.86
N LYS A 114 -5.83 -7.42 14.34
CA LYS A 114 -5.07 -8.58 14.81
C LYS A 114 -3.56 -8.39 14.61
N ALA A 115 -3.14 -7.86 13.45
CA ALA A 115 -1.75 -7.54 13.19
C ALA A 115 -1.20 -6.49 14.16
N ARG A 116 -1.98 -5.43 14.43
CA ARG A 116 -1.62 -4.37 15.38
C ARG A 116 -1.37 -4.92 16.78
N ASP A 117 -2.31 -5.71 17.28
CA ASP A 117 -2.20 -6.28 18.63
C ASP A 117 -0.98 -7.20 18.72
N LEU A 118 -0.71 -7.97 17.67
CA LEU A 118 0.47 -8.84 17.60
C LEU A 118 1.80 -8.04 17.52
N LEU A 119 1.86 -6.95 16.78
CA LEU A 119 3.04 -6.07 16.76
C LEU A 119 3.32 -5.49 18.15
N VAL A 120 2.28 -5.16 18.93
CA VAL A 120 2.43 -4.72 20.33
C VAL A 120 3.00 -5.85 21.19
N GLU A 121 2.47 -7.08 21.07
CA GLU A 121 2.99 -8.27 21.76
C GLU A 121 4.45 -8.56 21.45
N CYS A 122 4.87 -8.34 20.19
CA CYS A 122 6.26 -8.46 19.76
C CYS A 122 7.17 -7.31 20.20
N GLY A 123 6.67 -6.31 20.94
CA GLY A 123 7.47 -5.15 21.36
C GLY A 123 7.73 -4.13 20.24
N LEU A 124 6.99 -4.19 19.14
CA LEU A 124 7.16 -3.38 17.93
C LEU A 124 6.17 -2.19 17.84
N ALA A 125 5.62 -1.75 18.97
CA ALA A 125 4.67 -0.64 19.03
C ALA A 125 5.23 0.69 18.48
N GLY A 126 6.55 0.89 18.52
CA GLY A 126 7.25 2.07 17.99
C GLY A 126 7.94 1.83 16.63
N ASP A 127 7.74 0.69 16.02
CA ASP A 127 8.33 0.35 14.72
C ASP A 127 7.58 1.03 13.57
N TYR A 128 8.29 1.35 12.47
CA TYR A 128 7.68 1.97 11.29
C TYR A 128 6.53 1.15 10.69
N ARG A 129 6.57 -0.19 10.82
CA ARG A 129 5.48 -1.09 10.38
C ARG A 129 4.17 -0.82 11.11
N MET A 130 4.24 -0.42 12.38
CA MET A 130 3.06 0.01 13.14
C MET A 130 2.47 1.30 12.56
N ALA A 131 3.31 2.23 12.09
CA ALA A 131 2.83 3.44 11.43
C ALA A 131 2.17 3.12 10.07
N ALA A 132 2.81 2.30 9.24
CA ALA A 132 2.23 1.84 7.97
C ALA A 132 0.89 1.12 8.18
N LEU A 133 0.80 0.24 9.18
CA LEU A 133 -0.44 -0.44 9.53
C LEU A 133 -1.53 0.55 9.99
N ASN A 134 -1.18 1.55 10.78
CA ASN A 134 -2.16 2.57 11.21
C ASN A 134 -2.61 3.46 10.04
N ASN A 135 -1.78 3.70 9.03
CA ASN A 135 -2.20 4.31 7.78
C ASN A 135 -3.27 3.46 7.07
N ASN A 136 -3.08 2.14 6.96
CA ASN A 136 -4.07 1.23 6.36
C ASN A 136 -5.37 1.18 7.18
N ILE A 137 -5.28 1.11 8.50
CA ILE A 137 -6.44 1.18 9.42
C ILE A 137 -7.20 2.48 9.23
N SER A 138 -6.51 3.62 9.10
CA SER A 138 -7.13 4.93 8.89
C SER A 138 -7.93 5.00 7.59
N MET A 139 -7.40 4.41 6.52
CA MET A 139 -8.10 4.33 5.23
C MET A 139 -9.40 3.54 5.36
N VAL A 140 -9.39 2.40 6.06
CA VAL A 140 -10.59 1.61 6.28
C VAL A 140 -11.63 2.40 7.09
N TYR A 141 -11.24 3.02 8.21
CA TYR A 141 -12.14 3.83 9.02
C TYR A 141 -12.67 5.06 8.28
N ARG A 142 -11.85 5.71 7.44
CA ARG A 142 -12.30 6.80 6.57
C ARG A 142 -13.37 6.33 5.60
N ASP A 143 -13.16 5.20 4.95
CA ASP A 143 -14.06 4.68 3.90
C ASP A 143 -15.36 4.10 4.50
N THR A 144 -15.34 3.69 5.78
CA THR A 144 -16.55 3.31 6.54
C THR A 144 -17.22 4.49 7.24
N GLY A 145 -16.66 5.70 7.18
CA GLY A 145 -17.23 6.91 7.79
C GLY A 145 -16.92 7.09 9.28
N GLU A 146 -16.04 6.29 9.83
CA GLU A 146 -15.61 6.34 11.24
C GLU A 146 -14.44 7.33 11.42
N PHE A 147 -14.68 8.61 11.10
CA PHE A 147 -13.65 9.64 10.94
C PHE A 147 -12.81 9.86 12.20
N ASP A 148 -13.42 9.82 13.40
CA ASP A 148 -12.68 9.98 14.66
C ASP A 148 -11.66 8.86 14.87
N LYS A 149 -12.00 7.62 14.51
CA LYS A 149 -11.07 6.50 14.58
C LYS A 149 -9.98 6.59 13.50
N ALA A 150 -10.31 7.11 12.32
CA ALA A 150 -9.33 7.37 11.28
C ALA A 150 -8.30 8.43 11.73
N GLU A 151 -8.73 9.53 12.36
CA GLU A 151 -7.84 10.53 12.94
C GLU A 151 -6.92 9.93 14.02
N GLN A 152 -7.47 9.13 14.94
CA GLN A 152 -6.68 8.46 15.98
C GLN A 152 -5.61 7.53 15.40
N ALA A 153 -5.93 6.78 14.35
CA ALA A 153 -4.96 5.92 13.68
C ALA A 153 -3.83 6.74 13.02
N LEU A 154 -4.18 7.84 12.33
CA LEU A 154 -3.18 8.75 11.75
C LEU A 154 -2.31 9.41 12.82
N ASP A 155 -2.87 9.80 13.97
CA ASP A 155 -2.10 10.36 15.08
C ASP A 155 -1.06 9.36 15.62
N ILE A 156 -1.40 8.06 15.66
CA ILE A 156 -0.44 7.01 16.04
C ILE A 156 0.68 6.94 15.00
N ALA A 157 0.33 6.89 13.71
CA ALA A 157 1.32 6.87 12.64
C ALA A 157 2.26 8.07 12.72
N PHE A 158 1.74 9.29 12.81
CA PHE A 158 2.56 10.51 12.95
C PHE A 158 3.50 10.49 14.16
N ARG A 159 3.01 10.04 15.33
CA ARG A 159 3.85 9.96 16.54
C ARG A 159 5.04 9.02 16.39
N ILE A 160 4.85 7.93 15.64
CA ILE A 160 5.93 6.95 15.42
C ILE A 160 6.96 7.50 14.44
N ILE A 161 6.53 8.02 13.28
CA ILE A 161 7.46 8.28 12.16
C ILE A 161 8.02 9.70 12.10
N ARG A 162 7.36 10.69 12.74
CA ARG A 162 7.79 12.11 12.65
C ARG A 162 9.24 12.36 13.05
N GLY A 163 9.83 11.52 13.89
CA GLY A 163 11.21 11.64 14.37
C GLY A 163 12.20 10.70 13.68
N ILE A 164 11.78 9.94 12.66
CA ILE A 164 12.60 8.95 11.97
C ILE A 164 12.90 9.45 10.56
N PRO A 165 14.12 9.98 10.29
CA PRO A 165 14.46 10.56 8.99
C PRO A 165 14.29 9.58 7.81
N GLU A 166 14.57 8.30 8.05
CA GLU A 166 14.47 7.23 7.07
C GLU A 166 13.02 6.94 6.64
N CYS A 167 12.02 7.34 7.46
CA CYS A 167 10.60 7.14 7.22
C CYS A 167 9.92 8.36 6.58
N ARG A 168 10.67 9.19 5.85
CA ARG A 168 10.16 10.42 5.26
C ARG A 168 9.07 10.16 4.21
N GLY A 169 9.21 9.11 3.40
CA GLY A 169 8.21 8.67 2.44
C GLY A 169 6.90 8.23 3.10
N GLU A 170 7.00 7.46 4.18
CA GLU A 170 5.84 7.04 4.99
C GLU A 170 5.15 8.25 5.65
N LEU A 171 5.94 9.24 6.09
CA LEU A 171 5.39 10.47 6.64
C LEU A 171 4.60 11.25 5.59
N ALA A 172 5.13 11.37 4.36
CA ALA A 172 4.42 11.99 3.24
C ALA A 172 3.13 11.22 2.90
N THR A 173 3.16 9.88 2.92
CA THR A 173 1.97 9.03 2.73
C THR A 173 0.94 9.26 3.86
N THR A 174 1.38 9.46 5.10
CA THR A 174 0.48 9.77 6.21
C THR A 174 -0.21 11.13 5.99
N TYR A 175 0.50 12.13 5.46
CA TYR A 175 -0.12 13.41 5.07
C TYR A 175 -1.12 13.26 3.92
N ILE A 176 -0.88 12.37 2.96
CA ILE A 176 -1.87 12.04 1.91
C ILE A 176 -3.15 11.50 2.55
N ASN A 177 -3.03 10.48 3.42
CA ASN A 177 -4.18 9.88 4.08
C ASN A 177 -4.95 10.87 4.95
N LEU A 178 -4.24 11.80 5.62
CA LEU A 178 -4.85 12.90 6.38
C LEU A 178 -5.61 13.84 5.44
N GLY A 179 -5.01 14.24 4.32
CA GLY A 179 -5.65 15.09 3.32
C GLY A 179 -6.93 14.45 2.76
N GLU A 180 -6.90 13.16 2.43
CA GLU A 180 -8.07 12.41 1.98
C GLU A 180 -9.18 12.35 3.05
N LEU A 181 -8.83 12.13 4.32
CA LEU A 181 -9.77 12.17 5.44
C LEU A 181 -10.42 13.56 5.57
N GLN A 182 -9.61 14.62 5.49
CA GLN A 182 -10.08 16.00 5.58
C GLN A 182 -11.00 16.37 4.40
N VAL A 183 -10.74 15.86 3.19
CA VAL A 183 -11.67 16.00 2.05
C VAL A 183 -13.01 15.34 2.38
N ARG A 184 -13.03 14.13 2.94
CA ARG A 184 -14.26 13.44 3.33
C ARG A 184 -15.03 14.18 4.42
N GLN A 185 -14.33 14.90 5.29
CA GLN A 185 -14.91 15.77 6.33
C GLN A 185 -15.28 17.17 5.80
N ASN A 186 -15.08 17.46 4.51
CA ASN A 186 -15.27 18.78 3.89
C ASN A 186 -14.37 19.89 4.49
N LYS A 187 -13.24 19.54 5.09
CA LYS A 187 -12.22 20.46 5.64
C LYS A 187 -11.20 20.82 4.55
N LEU A 188 -11.65 21.48 3.47
CA LEU A 188 -10.89 21.63 2.23
C LEU A 188 -9.58 22.41 2.37
N GLU A 189 -9.49 23.43 3.25
CA GLU A 189 -8.24 24.17 3.46
C GLU A 189 -7.19 23.29 4.17
N MET A 190 -7.61 22.56 5.19
CA MET A 190 -6.71 21.61 5.88
C MET A 190 -6.24 20.50 4.94
N ALA A 191 -7.13 19.99 4.09
CA ALA A 191 -6.78 18.99 3.09
C ALA A 191 -5.73 19.52 2.10
N ARG A 192 -5.89 20.78 1.64
CA ARG A 192 -4.90 21.43 0.79
C ARG A 192 -3.52 21.46 1.47
N GLU A 193 -3.45 21.92 2.72
CA GLU A 193 -2.21 22.00 3.49
C GLU A 193 -1.54 20.63 3.65
N SER A 194 -2.33 19.60 3.94
CA SER A 194 -1.82 18.23 4.08
C SER A 194 -1.24 17.70 2.76
N PHE A 195 -1.92 17.88 1.64
CA PHE A 195 -1.40 17.44 0.34
C PHE A 195 -0.22 18.28 -0.13
N GLU A 196 -0.18 19.60 0.15
CA GLU A 196 0.96 20.47 -0.15
C GLU A 196 2.20 20.02 0.63
N GLU A 197 2.04 19.67 1.91
CA GLU A 197 3.15 19.15 2.70
C GLU A 197 3.68 17.82 2.14
N ALA A 198 2.79 16.89 1.77
CA ALA A 198 3.20 15.65 1.12
C ALA A 198 3.95 15.92 -0.20
N CYS A 199 3.43 16.82 -1.06
CA CYS A 199 4.10 17.19 -2.29
C CYS A 199 5.49 17.78 -2.05
N ARG A 200 5.62 18.69 -1.07
CA ARG A 200 6.89 19.30 -0.70
C ARG A 200 7.93 18.24 -0.29
N MET A 201 7.51 17.28 0.54
CA MET A 201 8.39 16.21 1.00
C MET A 201 8.90 15.36 -0.16
N PHE A 202 8.02 14.96 -1.09
CA PHE A 202 8.41 14.21 -2.28
C PHE A 202 9.31 15.01 -3.22
N GLU A 203 9.08 16.32 -3.38
CA GLU A 203 9.94 17.18 -4.20
C GLU A 203 11.36 17.31 -3.62
N GLU A 204 11.48 17.47 -2.31
CA GLU A 204 12.76 17.52 -1.62
C GLU A 204 13.54 16.20 -1.71
N ASP A 205 12.83 15.07 -1.80
CA ASP A 205 13.42 13.73 -1.98
C ASP A 205 13.65 13.36 -3.47
N GLY A 206 13.58 14.35 -4.37
CA GLY A 206 13.87 14.19 -5.78
C GLY A 206 12.68 13.74 -6.65
N GLY A 207 11.48 13.64 -6.09
CA GLY A 207 10.24 13.37 -6.84
C GLY A 207 10.10 11.95 -7.41
N GLY A 208 10.93 11.00 -6.96
CA GLY A 208 10.96 9.62 -7.46
C GLY A 208 9.93 8.70 -6.80
N ASP A 209 9.26 9.12 -5.73
CA ASP A 209 8.30 8.28 -5.02
C ASP A 209 6.99 8.12 -5.80
N VAL A 210 6.49 6.89 -5.85
CA VAL A 210 5.27 6.51 -6.58
C VAL A 210 4.00 7.14 -5.99
N HIS A 211 4.00 7.51 -4.70
CA HIS A 211 2.86 8.14 -4.03
C HIS A 211 2.74 9.64 -4.34
N TYR A 212 3.77 10.26 -4.95
CA TYR A 212 3.71 11.66 -5.33
C TYR A 212 2.54 11.98 -6.25
N SER A 213 2.22 11.09 -7.19
CA SER A 213 1.05 11.23 -8.05
C SER A 213 -0.26 11.32 -7.27
N SER A 214 -0.40 10.56 -6.17
CA SER A 214 -1.58 10.59 -5.29
C SER A 214 -1.73 11.92 -4.56
N ALA A 215 -0.64 12.50 -4.06
CA ALA A 215 -0.65 13.82 -3.44
C ALA A 215 -1.09 14.91 -4.43
N CYS A 216 -0.56 14.87 -5.67
CA CYS A 216 -0.96 15.78 -6.73
C CYS A 216 -2.43 15.62 -7.13
N ALA A 217 -2.94 14.39 -7.23
CA ALA A 217 -4.34 14.11 -7.51
C ALA A 217 -5.25 14.63 -6.39
N GLY A 218 -4.84 14.48 -5.13
CA GLY A 218 -5.54 15.06 -3.96
C GLY A 218 -5.65 16.58 -4.03
N LEU A 219 -4.57 17.29 -4.39
CA LEU A 219 -4.64 18.74 -4.64
C LEU A 219 -5.58 19.08 -5.78
N GLY A 220 -5.53 18.34 -6.89
CA GLY A 220 -6.48 18.49 -7.99
C GLY A 220 -7.92 18.38 -7.53
N GLN A 221 -8.23 17.39 -6.69
CA GLN A 221 -9.56 17.20 -6.12
C GLN A 221 -9.97 18.35 -5.20
N VAL A 222 -9.09 18.83 -4.33
CA VAL A 222 -9.38 19.96 -3.44
C VAL A 222 -9.69 21.21 -4.24
N TYR A 223 -8.87 21.56 -5.25
CA TYR A 223 -9.11 22.74 -6.10
C TYR A 223 -10.39 22.60 -6.91
N TYR A 224 -10.71 21.39 -7.39
CA TYR A 224 -11.99 21.12 -8.04
C TYR A 224 -13.18 21.37 -7.12
N LEU A 225 -13.15 20.82 -5.89
CA LEU A 225 -14.22 21.02 -4.91
C LEU A 225 -14.39 22.48 -4.48
N LYS A 226 -13.34 23.29 -4.57
CA LYS A 226 -13.37 24.73 -4.33
C LYS A 226 -13.81 25.56 -5.57
N GLY A 227 -14.12 24.91 -6.69
CA GLY A 227 -14.48 25.58 -7.94
C GLY A 227 -13.30 26.25 -8.66
N GLN A 228 -12.08 26.01 -8.25
CA GLN A 228 -10.87 26.59 -8.82
C GLN A 228 -10.36 25.71 -9.97
N ILE A 229 -11.12 25.69 -11.06
CA ILE A 229 -10.93 24.77 -12.18
C ILE A 229 -9.53 24.84 -12.83
N PRO A 230 -8.94 26.04 -13.08
CA PRO A 230 -7.59 26.11 -13.66
C PRO A 230 -6.52 25.47 -12.80
N GLN A 231 -6.60 25.61 -11.45
CA GLN A 231 -5.66 24.96 -10.53
C GLN A 231 -5.87 23.44 -10.50
N ALA A 232 -7.14 23.00 -10.48
CA ALA A 232 -7.46 21.59 -10.53
C ALA A 232 -6.88 20.91 -11.78
N ILE A 233 -7.01 21.53 -12.95
CA ILE A 233 -6.45 21.04 -14.21
C ILE A 233 -4.94 20.87 -14.10
N ARG A 234 -4.21 21.89 -13.62
CA ARG A 234 -2.75 21.83 -13.48
C ARG A 234 -2.28 20.69 -12.59
N TRP A 235 -2.94 20.47 -11.46
CA TRP A 235 -2.57 19.42 -10.52
C TRP A 235 -2.91 18.03 -11.05
N TYR A 236 -4.03 17.84 -11.73
CA TYR A 236 -4.37 16.59 -12.39
C TYR A 236 -3.43 16.27 -13.56
N GLU A 237 -2.99 17.26 -14.34
CA GLU A 237 -1.97 17.06 -15.38
C GLU A 237 -0.64 16.59 -14.78
N LYS A 238 -0.21 17.19 -13.66
CA LYS A 238 0.99 16.76 -12.94
C LYS A 238 0.85 15.31 -12.43
N ALA A 239 -0.30 15.00 -11.84
CA ALA A 239 -0.59 13.64 -11.36
C ALA A 239 -0.52 12.61 -12.48
N LEU A 240 -1.14 12.88 -13.64
CA LEU A 240 -1.10 12.00 -14.80
C LEU A 240 0.32 11.79 -15.35
N THR A 241 1.13 12.84 -15.42
CA THR A 241 2.52 12.74 -15.84
C THR A 241 3.33 11.80 -14.91
N LEU A 242 3.15 11.95 -13.61
CA LEU A 242 3.80 11.09 -12.60
C LEU A 242 3.30 9.64 -12.69
N MET A 243 1.98 9.44 -12.80
CA MET A 243 1.41 8.10 -12.95
C MET A 243 1.91 7.38 -14.20
N GLU A 244 1.99 8.08 -15.34
CA GLU A 244 2.48 7.48 -16.60
C GLU A 244 3.95 7.06 -16.47
N ARG A 245 4.76 7.87 -15.78
CA ARG A 245 6.17 7.55 -15.48
C ARG A 245 6.32 6.30 -14.61
N ASP A 246 5.50 6.18 -13.55
CA ASP A 246 5.72 5.20 -12.49
C ASP A 246 4.98 3.88 -12.73
N PHE A 247 3.77 3.95 -13.30
CA PHE A 247 2.87 2.80 -13.46
C PHE A 247 2.41 2.56 -14.90
N GLY A 248 2.73 3.48 -15.83
CA GLY A 248 2.13 3.47 -17.16
C GLY A 248 0.64 3.87 -17.13
N ARG A 249 -0.05 3.63 -18.25
CA ARG A 249 -1.47 4.00 -18.42
C ARG A 249 -2.41 2.94 -17.84
N THR A 250 -2.46 2.87 -16.52
CA THR A 250 -3.36 1.99 -15.77
C THR A 250 -4.83 2.37 -15.97
N GLU A 251 -5.75 1.56 -15.43
CA GLU A 251 -7.19 1.89 -15.44
C GLU A 251 -7.48 3.17 -14.64
N TYR A 252 -6.79 3.38 -13.53
CA TYR A 252 -6.91 4.61 -12.74
C TYR A 252 -6.41 5.85 -13.50
N TYR A 253 -5.31 5.72 -14.26
CA TYR A 253 -4.85 6.77 -15.18
C TYR A 253 -5.93 7.17 -16.16
N LYS A 254 -6.57 6.20 -16.83
CA LYS A 254 -7.63 6.47 -17.81
C LYS A 254 -8.85 7.18 -17.20
N ILE A 255 -9.22 6.78 -15.97
CA ILE A 255 -10.32 7.45 -15.24
C ILE A 255 -9.95 8.90 -14.96
N LEU A 256 -8.75 9.18 -14.48
CA LEU A 256 -8.29 10.53 -14.18
C LEU A 256 -8.15 11.38 -15.45
N GLU A 257 -7.64 10.80 -16.54
CA GLU A 257 -7.54 11.45 -17.86
C GLU A 257 -8.94 11.83 -18.39
N ALA A 258 -9.92 10.94 -18.30
CA ALA A 258 -11.29 11.22 -18.70
C ALA A 258 -11.93 12.34 -17.85
N ASN A 259 -11.66 12.36 -16.55
CA ASN A 259 -12.13 13.42 -15.66
C ASN A 259 -11.47 14.77 -15.99
N LEU A 260 -10.18 14.78 -16.26
CA LEU A 260 -9.45 15.98 -16.70
C LEU A 260 -10.00 16.53 -18.03
N ALA A 261 -10.30 15.66 -18.98
CA ALA A 261 -10.90 16.09 -20.26
C ALA A 261 -12.25 16.80 -20.06
N LYS A 262 -13.09 16.30 -19.15
CA LYS A 262 -14.35 16.96 -18.78
C LYS A 262 -14.11 18.34 -18.16
N LEU A 263 -13.13 18.46 -17.24
CA LEU A 263 -12.80 19.76 -16.63
C LEU A 263 -12.31 20.79 -17.63
N LYS A 264 -11.49 20.37 -18.61
CA LYS A 264 -11.03 21.25 -19.70
C LYS A 264 -12.16 21.73 -20.61
N GLY A 265 -13.22 20.94 -20.73
CA GLY A 265 -14.43 21.37 -21.45
C GLY A 265 -15.34 22.32 -20.66
N MET A 266 -15.09 22.53 -19.36
CA MET A 266 -15.82 23.45 -18.48
C MET A 266 -15.07 24.76 -18.24
N ALA A 267 -13.78 24.83 -18.59
CA ALA A 267 -12.91 25.99 -18.44
C ALA A 267 -12.96 26.90 -19.70
#